data_92a56b5670657cd89bba33ae2eecfc26
#
_entry.id   92a56b5670657cd89bba33ae2eecfc26
#
_cell.length_a   1.000
_cell.length_b   1.000
_cell.length_c   1.000
_cell.angle_alpha   90.00
_cell.angle_beta   90.00
_cell.angle_gamma   90.00
#
_symmetry.space_group_name_H-M   'P 1'
#
loop_
_entity.id
_entity.type
_entity.pdbx_description
1 polymer ?
#
loop_
_entity_poly.entity_id
_entity_poly.type
_entity_poly.pdbx_seq_one_letter_code
_entity_poly.pdbx_strand_id
1 'polypeptide(L)'
;MSLSLRTIKLIFATVLAIYLATALGLSYATAAGIIAILSVLDTRKSSFKMARNRLFSTLLALTIAVLTFTLFGFGIWTLGIYLALYVPLAYRFNWEAGIAPSTVLVTHLLLEQDISLIFLGNELALFLIGAGLALLFNLYMPSQEKQIEAYHDQVEDLLKQILLRFEAFLLNGDGRNEAALITQLDKTLDEALKVVYLDRHNQLFQQTNYQVHYFEMRAAQNKILRTMAGNINKCLLEGRENVILSSLFERAAQQLSRENSAKELLLDIELFHATFRERPLPQTREEFETRATLFQLLHDMEAFIRLKVDFYEVYKDEDEDEGRKGN
;
A
#
# COMPACT_ATOMS: atom_id res chain seq x y z
N MET A 1 -10.56 2.46 1.00
CA MET A 1 -11.98 2.35 1.44
C MET A 1 -12.82 3.32 0.61
N SER A 2 -13.98 2.90 0.07
CA SER A 2 -14.86 3.80 -0.69
C SER A 2 -15.36 4.94 0.21
N LEU A 3 -15.54 6.14 -0.36
CA LEU A 3 -16.03 7.32 0.37
C LEU A 3 -17.37 7.03 1.04
N SER A 4 -18.26 6.30 0.37
CA SER A 4 -19.58 5.90 0.87
C SER A 4 -19.49 5.04 2.14
N LEU A 5 -18.62 4.03 2.16
CA LEU A 5 -18.46 3.15 3.32
C LEU A 5 -17.89 3.90 4.53
N ARG A 6 -16.93 4.81 4.30
CA ARG A 6 -16.38 5.67 5.35
C ARG A 6 -17.45 6.57 5.97
N THR A 7 -18.27 7.20 5.12
CA THR A 7 -19.37 8.06 5.56
C THR A 7 -20.40 7.29 6.39
N ILE A 8 -20.81 6.10 5.93
CA ILE A 8 -21.74 5.24 6.65
C ILE A 8 -21.20 4.87 8.04
N LYS A 9 -19.95 4.38 8.12
CA LYS A 9 -19.32 4.04 9.40
C LYS A 9 -19.27 5.23 10.36
N LEU A 10 -18.92 6.40 9.85
CA LEU A 10 -18.82 7.62 10.62
C LEU A 10 -20.18 8.03 11.21
N ILE A 11 -21.24 7.99 10.41
CA ILE A 11 -22.61 8.30 10.86
C ILE A 11 -23.04 7.32 11.95
N PHE A 12 -22.94 6.01 11.66
CA PHE A 12 -23.41 4.99 12.61
C PHE A 12 -22.60 4.99 13.92
N ALA A 13 -21.26 5.08 13.84
CA ALA A 13 -20.42 5.15 15.03
C ALA A 13 -20.76 6.36 15.91
N THR A 14 -20.97 7.52 15.27
CA THR A 14 -21.31 8.78 15.97
C THR A 14 -22.66 8.69 16.65
N VAL A 15 -23.71 8.33 15.90
CA VAL A 15 -25.08 8.28 16.43
C VAL A 15 -25.20 7.25 17.53
N LEU A 16 -24.59 6.06 17.34
CA LEU A 16 -24.62 5.00 18.34
C LEU A 16 -23.82 5.39 19.59
N ALA A 17 -22.69 6.12 19.45
CA ALA A 17 -21.91 6.62 20.59
C ALA A 17 -22.71 7.60 21.44
N ILE A 18 -23.40 8.55 20.81
CA ILE A 18 -24.26 9.50 21.51
C ILE A 18 -25.41 8.77 22.19
N TYR A 19 -26.10 7.87 21.47
CA TYR A 19 -27.21 7.10 21.99
C TYR A 19 -26.81 6.28 23.23
N LEU A 20 -25.69 5.55 23.16
CA LEU A 20 -25.20 4.72 24.25
C LEU A 20 -24.80 5.56 25.46
N ALA A 21 -24.07 6.66 25.25
CA ALA A 21 -23.69 7.58 26.33
C ALA A 21 -24.93 8.19 27.01
N THR A 22 -25.96 8.57 26.24
CA THR A 22 -27.23 9.09 26.75
C THR A 22 -27.99 8.02 27.54
N ALA A 23 -28.06 6.79 27.02
CA ALA A 23 -28.77 5.68 27.67
C ALA A 23 -28.11 5.28 29.01
N LEU A 24 -26.79 5.48 29.14
CA LEU A 24 -26.04 5.28 30.38
C LEU A 24 -26.13 6.46 31.35
N GLY A 25 -26.85 7.53 30.99
CA GLY A 25 -27.01 8.72 31.83
C GLY A 25 -25.74 9.56 31.98
N LEU A 26 -24.79 9.46 31.04
CA LEU A 26 -23.56 10.23 31.09
C LEU A 26 -23.80 11.69 30.75
N SER A 27 -23.17 12.60 31.52
CA SER A 27 -23.15 14.02 31.22
C SER A 27 -22.35 14.27 29.92
N TYR A 28 -22.76 15.26 29.11
CA TYR A 28 -22.07 15.61 27.86
C TYR A 28 -22.01 14.47 26.83
N ALA A 29 -23.04 13.65 26.73
CA ALA A 29 -23.11 12.46 25.85
C ALA A 29 -22.69 12.74 24.39
N THR A 30 -22.92 13.97 23.88
CA THR A 30 -22.52 14.41 22.53
C THR A 30 -21.00 14.35 22.30
N ALA A 31 -20.20 14.49 23.37
CA ALA A 31 -18.74 14.39 23.28
C ALA A 31 -18.29 12.99 22.84
N ALA A 32 -18.99 11.91 23.24
CA ALA A 32 -18.71 10.58 22.76
C ALA A 32 -18.86 10.48 21.22
N GLY A 33 -19.84 11.15 20.64
CA GLY A 33 -20.01 11.24 19.18
C GLY A 33 -18.86 11.97 18.49
N ILE A 34 -18.41 13.10 19.05
CA ILE A 34 -17.26 13.86 18.51
C ILE A 34 -16.00 12.98 18.53
N ILE A 35 -15.77 12.27 19.64
CA ILE A 35 -14.62 11.35 19.77
C ILE A 35 -14.73 10.22 18.74
N ALA A 36 -15.93 9.67 18.50
CA ALA A 36 -16.16 8.67 17.48
C ALA A 36 -15.83 9.18 16.07
N ILE A 37 -16.30 10.39 15.70
CA ILE A 37 -15.97 11.03 14.41
C ILE A 37 -14.47 11.12 14.20
N LEU A 38 -13.77 11.62 15.20
CA LEU A 38 -12.32 11.79 15.14
C LEU A 38 -11.57 10.45 15.08
N SER A 39 -12.18 9.34 15.53
CA SER A 39 -11.54 8.04 15.69
C SER A 39 -11.76 7.07 14.52
N VAL A 40 -12.63 7.39 13.55
CA VAL A 40 -12.82 6.59 12.33
C VAL A 40 -11.66 6.84 11.36
N LEU A 41 -10.88 5.80 11.06
CA LEU A 41 -9.69 5.83 10.21
C LEU A 41 -9.80 4.84 9.03
N ASP A 42 -8.83 4.94 8.11
CA ASP A 42 -8.88 4.18 6.85
C ASP A 42 -8.35 2.74 6.96
N THR A 43 -7.58 2.39 8.02
CA THR A 43 -7.03 1.04 8.21
C THR A 43 -7.18 0.54 9.65
N ARG A 44 -7.25 -0.78 9.82
CA ARG A 44 -7.38 -1.42 11.16
C ARG A 44 -6.17 -1.12 12.04
N LYS A 45 -4.96 -1.26 11.49
CA LYS A 45 -3.72 -1.05 12.24
C LYS A 45 -3.56 0.40 12.71
N SER A 46 -3.90 1.37 11.84
CA SER A 46 -3.87 2.78 12.22
C SER A 46 -4.92 3.10 13.29
N SER A 47 -6.12 2.50 13.19
CA SER A 47 -7.20 2.70 14.17
C SER A 47 -6.81 2.21 15.56
N PHE A 48 -6.21 1.02 15.64
CA PHE A 48 -5.77 0.48 16.93
C PHE A 48 -4.64 1.32 17.55
N LYS A 49 -3.63 1.68 16.74
CA LYS A 49 -2.53 2.54 17.20
C LYS A 49 -3.04 3.89 17.68
N MET A 50 -3.98 4.49 16.92
CA MET A 50 -4.57 5.78 17.24
C MET A 50 -5.41 5.72 18.52
N ALA A 51 -6.26 4.70 18.67
CA ALA A 51 -7.07 4.51 19.89
C ALA A 51 -6.20 4.37 21.13
N ARG A 52 -5.12 3.59 21.04
CA ARG A 52 -4.14 3.45 22.13
C ARG A 52 -3.46 4.78 22.48
N ASN A 53 -2.96 5.51 21.48
CA ASN A 53 -2.29 6.78 21.70
C ASN A 53 -3.24 7.82 22.31
N ARG A 54 -4.49 7.86 21.87
CA ARG A 54 -5.52 8.74 22.44
C ARG A 54 -5.89 8.36 23.86
N LEU A 55 -5.96 7.08 24.17
CA LEU A 55 -6.19 6.63 25.55
C LEU A 55 -5.12 7.16 26.51
N PHE A 56 -3.84 6.97 26.16
CA PHE A 56 -2.75 7.48 26.99
C PHE A 56 -2.75 9.01 27.05
N SER A 57 -3.06 9.68 25.93
CA SER A 57 -3.20 11.14 25.89
C SER A 57 -4.33 11.64 26.80
N THR A 58 -5.48 10.96 26.81
CA THR A 58 -6.63 11.29 27.66
C THR A 58 -6.30 11.10 29.14
N LEU A 59 -5.64 9.99 29.51
CA LEU A 59 -5.21 9.76 30.89
C LEU A 59 -4.22 10.83 31.36
N LEU A 60 -3.25 11.19 30.53
CA LEU A 60 -2.31 12.25 30.80
C LEU A 60 -3.03 13.61 30.95
N ALA A 61 -3.94 13.93 30.04
CA ALA A 61 -4.72 15.16 30.07
C ALA A 61 -5.54 15.32 31.35
N LEU A 62 -6.31 14.27 31.73
CA LEU A 62 -7.10 14.27 32.94
C LEU A 62 -6.23 14.39 34.18
N THR A 63 -5.07 13.73 34.24
CA THR A 63 -4.13 13.82 35.36
C THR A 63 -3.58 15.25 35.52
N ILE A 64 -3.14 15.88 34.43
CA ILE A 64 -2.64 17.25 34.43
C ILE A 64 -3.77 18.25 34.80
N ALA A 65 -4.99 18.02 34.23
CA ALA A 65 -6.14 18.84 34.56
C ALA A 65 -6.50 18.81 36.05
N VAL A 66 -6.56 17.62 36.64
CA VAL A 66 -6.79 17.46 38.09
C VAL A 66 -5.74 18.23 38.90
N LEU A 67 -4.47 18.08 38.59
CA LEU A 67 -3.38 18.79 39.29
C LEU A 67 -3.50 20.32 39.17
N THR A 68 -3.75 20.80 37.93
CA THR A 68 -3.83 22.25 37.70
C THR A 68 -5.06 22.88 38.34
N PHE A 69 -6.23 22.22 38.21
CA PHE A 69 -7.48 22.73 38.81
C PHE A 69 -7.45 22.64 40.35
N THR A 70 -6.81 21.65 40.93
CA THR A 70 -6.63 21.56 42.38
C THR A 70 -5.72 22.67 42.92
N LEU A 71 -4.62 23.01 42.20
CA LEU A 71 -3.65 23.98 42.64
C LEU A 71 -4.06 25.43 42.38
N PHE A 72 -4.69 25.70 41.23
CA PHE A 72 -4.95 27.07 40.79
C PHE A 72 -6.45 27.40 40.67
N GLY A 73 -7.34 26.45 41.01
CA GLY A 73 -8.79 26.60 40.86
C GLY A 73 -9.28 26.55 39.44
N PHE A 74 -10.59 26.69 39.24
CA PHE A 74 -11.23 26.63 37.94
C PHE A 74 -11.24 28.03 37.29
N GLY A 75 -10.62 28.13 36.09
CA GLY A 75 -10.55 29.38 35.36
C GLY A 75 -9.86 29.24 34.00
N ILE A 76 -10.08 30.24 33.14
CA ILE A 76 -9.47 30.27 31.80
C ILE A 76 -7.93 30.27 31.88
N TRP A 77 -7.38 30.97 32.84
CA TRP A 77 -5.90 30.99 33.05
C TRP A 77 -5.35 29.65 33.47
N THR A 78 -6.10 28.88 34.27
CA THR A 78 -5.72 27.52 34.68
C THR A 78 -5.78 26.56 33.49
N LEU A 79 -6.75 26.72 32.60
CA LEU A 79 -6.80 26.01 31.35
C LEU A 79 -5.57 26.32 30.49
N GLY A 80 -5.10 27.58 30.47
CA GLY A 80 -3.85 27.96 29.80
C GLY A 80 -2.64 27.23 30.36
N ILE A 81 -2.53 27.15 31.71
CA ILE A 81 -1.45 26.41 32.39
C ILE A 81 -1.54 24.91 32.04
N TYR A 82 -2.74 24.34 32.09
CA TYR A 82 -2.97 22.96 31.67
C TYR A 82 -2.45 22.71 30.26
N LEU A 83 -2.81 23.55 29.29
CA LEU A 83 -2.36 23.40 27.90
C LEU A 83 -0.84 23.55 27.78
N ALA A 84 -0.24 24.48 28.49
CA ALA A 84 1.21 24.71 28.49
C ALA A 84 2.00 23.48 29.01
N LEU A 85 1.42 22.70 29.92
CA LEU A 85 2.01 21.46 30.43
C LEU A 85 1.66 20.24 29.56
N TYR A 86 0.40 20.09 29.19
CA TYR A 86 -0.10 18.92 28.50
C TYR A 86 0.39 18.81 27.05
N VAL A 87 0.31 19.91 26.27
CA VAL A 87 0.60 19.88 24.85
C VAL A 87 2.05 19.48 24.56
N PRO A 88 3.08 20.05 25.20
CA PRO A 88 4.46 19.62 24.97
C PRO A 88 4.71 18.15 25.32
N LEU A 89 4.08 17.65 26.41
CA LEU A 89 4.18 16.25 26.79
C LEU A 89 3.50 15.32 25.78
N ALA A 90 2.32 15.69 25.27
CA ALA A 90 1.63 14.94 24.24
C ALA A 90 2.48 14.83 22.95
N TYR A 91 3.15 15.90 22.54
CA TYR A 91 4.10 15.87 21.41
C TYR A 91 5.33 15.00 21.72
N ARG A 92 5.86 15.11 22.92
CA ARG A 92 7.06 14.34 23.36
C ARG A 92 6.85 12.83 23.28
N PHE A 93 5.62 12.38 23.56
CA PHE A 93 5.24 10.96 23.53
C PHE A 93 4.61 10.51 22.22
N ASN A 94 4.50 11.38 21.21
CA ASN A 94 3.78 11.15 19.93
C ASN A 94 2.29 10.80 20.16
N TRP A 95 1.63 11.51 21.10
CA TRP A 95 0.20 11.38 21.41
C TRP A 95 -0.60 12.61 20.96
N GLU A 96 -0.08 13.40 20.05
CA GLU A 96 -0.68 14.65 19.53
C GLU A 96 -2.10 14.49 19.00
N ALA A 97 -2.41 13.31 18.43
CA ALA A 97 -3.75 12.99 17.95
C ALA A 97 -4.83 12.95 19.06
N GLY A 98 -4.42 12.88 20.32
CA GLY A 98 -5.30 12.95 21.47
C GLY A 98 -5.53 14.36 22.01
N ILE A 99 -4.76 15.37 21.57
CA ILE A 99 -4.83 16.72 22.14
C ILE A 99 -6.25 17.29 22.03
N ALA A 100 -6.83 17.32 20.86
CA ALA A 100 -8.16 17.89 20.65
C ALA A 100 -9.26 17.14 21.42
N PRO A 101 -9.44 15.82 21.27
CA PRO A 101 -10.51 15.11 21.98
C PRO A 101 -10.32 15.15 23.52
N SER A 102 -9.09 15.04 24.03
CA SER A 102 -8.84 15.10 25.47
C SER A 102 -9.09 16.49 26.05
N THR A 103 -8.75 17.55 25.31
CA THR A 103 -9.02 18.92 25.76
C THR A 103 -10.51 19.19 25.84
N VAL A 104 -11.34 18.62 24.94
CA VAL A 104 -12.82 18.72 25.06
C VAL A 104 -13.29 18.15 26.40
N LEU A 105 -12.81 16.98 26.80
CA LEU A 105 -13.15 16.37 28.08
C LEU A 105 -12.71 17.24 29.26
N VAL A 106 -11.53 17.82 29.19
CA VAL A 106 -11.03 18.75 30.24
C VAL A 106 -11.85 20.04 30.32
N THR A 107 -12.42 20.52 29.17
CA THR A 107 -13.32 21.68 29.24
C THR A 107 -14.62 21.39 29.99
N HIS A 108 -15.09 20.15 30.03
CA HIS A 108 -16.26 19.77 30.83
C HIS A 108 -15.94 19.89 32.34
N LEU A 109 -14.72 19.49 32.79
CA LEU A 109 -14.27 19.68 34.17
C LEU A 109 -14.25 21.16 34.54
N LEU A 110 -13.82 22.01 33.61
CA LEU A 110 -13.81 23.46 33.82
C LEU A 110 -15.22 24.04 33.93
N LEU A 111 -16.17 23.57 33.09
CA LEU A 111 -17.55 24.06 33.06
C LEU A 111 -18.33 23.66 34.31
N GLU A 112 -18.20 22.42 34.74
CA GLU A 112 -18.88 21.88 35.91
C GLU A 112 -18.17 22.25 37.22
N GLN A 113 -16.91 22.73 37.14
CA GLN A 113 -16.05 22.98 38.28
C GLN A 113 -15.92 21.75 39.21
N ASP A 114 -15.94 20.57 38.63
CA ASP A 114 -15.90 19.27 39.30
C ASP A 114 -14.75 18.41 38.80
N ILE A 115 -13.93 17.91 39.74
CA ILE A 115 -12.85 16.95 39.52
C ILE A 115 -13.03 15.68 40.33
N SER A 116 -14.27 15.41 40.77
CA SER A 116 -14.60 14.18 41.51
C SER A 116 -14.28 12.95 40.67
N LEU A 117 -13.97 11.84 41.35
CA LEU A 117 -13.71 10.55 40.68
C LEU A 117 -14.90 10.10 39.84
N ILE A 118 -16.12 10.44 40.24
CA ILE A 118 -17.36 10.12 39.52
C ILE A 118 -17.37 10.88 38.20
N PHE A 119 -17.07 12.17 38.20
CA PHE A 119 -17.06 12.99 37.01
C PHE A 119 -15.88 12.65 36.07
N LEU A 120 -14.70 12.36 36.61
CA LEU A 120 -13.56 11.83 35.86
C LEU A 120 -13.90 10.48 35.20
N GLY A 121 -14.65 9.63 35.91
CA GLY A 121 -15.16 8.37 35.37
C GLY A 121 -16.14 8.59 34.20
N ASN A 122 -16.99 9.62 34.30
CA ASN A 122 -17.87 10.04 33.19
C ASN A 122 -17.07 10.42 31.95
N GLU A 123 -16.05 11.26 32.08
CA GLU A 123 -15.22 11.69 30.94
C GLU A 123 -14.44 10.54 30.30
N LEU A 124 -13.91 9.64 31.15
CA LEU A 124 -13.25 8.43 30.65
C LEU A 124 -14.24 7.49 29.93
N ALA A 125 -15.46 7.35 30.45
CA ALA A 125 -16.51 6.55 29.83
C ALA A 125 -16.93 7.12 28.46
N LEU A 126 -17.08 8.44 28.34
CA LEU A 126 -17.34 9.10 27.06
C LEU A 126 -16.24 8.80 26.02
N PHE A 127 -14.98 8.89 26.46
CA PHE A 127 -13.85 8.52 25.60
C PHE A 127 -13.91 7.06 25.15
N LEU A 128 -14.12 6.12 26.10
CA LEU A 128 -14.14 4.68 25.81
C LEU A 128 -15.30 4.31 24.89
N ILE A 129 -16.48 4.89 25.07
CA ILE A 129 -17.62 4.67 24.20
C ILE A 129 -17.33 5.20 22.79
N GLY A 130 -16.89 6.45 22.65
CA GLY A 130 -16.62 7.05 21.35
C GLY A 130 -15.50 6.36 20.58
N ALA A 131 -14.35 6.18 21.22
CA ALA A 131 -13.20 5.53 20.60
C ALA A 131 -13.44 4.01 20.39
N GLY A 132 -14.12 3.35 21.33
CA GLY A 132 -14.44 1.92 21.26
C GLY A 132 -15.39 1.60 20.12
N LEU A 133 -16.48 2.35 19.96
CA LEU A 133 -17.41 2.16 18.85
C LEU A 133 -16.76 2.47 17.50
N ALA A 134 -15.97 3.55 17.41
CA ALA A 134 -15.21 3.82 16.20
C ALA A 134 -14.26 2.66 15.84
N LEU A 135 -13.58 2.09 16.83
CA LEU A 135 -12.72 0.93 16.64
C LEU A 135 -13.51 -0.30 16.17
N LEU A 136 -14.65 -0.60 16.79
CA LEU A 136 -15.53 -1.72 16.40
C LEU A 136 -16.00 -1.59 14.94
N PHE A 137 -16.47 -0.41 14.53
CA PHE A 137 -16.84 -0.18 13.13
C PHE A 137 -15.65 -0.26 12.19
N ASN A 138 -14.45 0.09 12.64
CA ASN A 138 -13.24 -0.02 11.83
C ASN A 138 -12.68 -1.45 11.75
N LEU A 139 -13.07 -2.37 12.61
CA LEU A 139 -12.75 -3.79 12.45
C LEU A 139 -13.41 -4.40 11.21
N TYR A 140 -14.58 -3.91 10.82
CA TYR A 140 -15.22 -4.31 9.58
C TYR A 140 -14.60 -3.56 8.40
N MET A 141 -13.59 -4.12 7.78
CA MET A 141 -13.02 -3.64 6.52
C MET A 141 -13.16 -4.73 5.46
N PRO A 142 -13.78 -4.44 4.30
CA PRO A 142 -13.87 -5.41 3.21
C PRO A 142 -12.46 -5.77 2.73
N SER A 143 -12.25 -7.06 2.43
CA SER A 143 -11.04 -7.53 1.79
C SER A 143 -10.84 -6.86 0.42
N GLN A 144 -9.60 -6.54 0.09
CA GLN A 144 -9.22 -6.03 -1.22
C GLN A 144 -8.77 -7.16 -2.17
N GLU A 145 -8.87 -8.40 -1.75
CA GLU A 145 -8.37 -9.59 -2.45
C GLU A 145 -8.85 -9.67 -3.90
N LYS A 146 -10.16 -9.52 -4.15
CA LYS A 146 -10.71 -9.51 -5.51
C LYS A 146 -10.15 -8.38 -6.38
N GLN A 147 -9.85 -7.23 -5.78
CA GLN A 147 -9.27 -6.10 -6.50
C GLN A 147 -7.80 -6.34 -6.80
N ILE A 148 -7.07 -6.95 -5.86
CA ILE A 148 -5.67 -7.35 -6.04
C ILE A 148 -5.57 -8.39 -7.15
N GLU A 149 -6.44 -9.40 -7.15
CA GLU A 149 -6.49 -10.43 -8.19
C GLU A 149 -6.76 -9.81 -9.58
N ALA A 150 -7.72 -8.89 -9.68
CA ALA A 150 -7.96 -8.17 -10.93
C ALA A 150 -6.75 -7.36 -11.41
N TYR A 151 -5.93 -6.82 -10.50
CA TYR A 151 -4.69 -6.16 -10.89
C TYR A 151 -3.61 -7.15 -11.33
N HIS A 152 -3.54 -8.35 -10.75
CA HIS A 152 -2.66 -9.42 -11.24
C HIS A 152 -2.96 -9.72 -12.70
N ASP A 153 -4.23 -10.02 -13.03
CA ASP A 153 -4.65 -10.33 -14.38
C ASP A 153 -4.33 -9.19 -15.36
N GLN A 154 -4.64 -7.95 -14.99
CA GLN A 154 -4.37 -6.78 -15.82
C GLN A 154 -2.88 -6.56 -16.08
N VAL A 155 -2.03 -6.73 -15.07
CA VAL A 155 -0.58 -6.56 -15.18
C VAL A 155 0.02 -7.65 -16.04
N GLU A 156 -0.39 -8.91 -15.86
CA GLU A 156 0.10 -10.03 -16.67
C GLU A 156 -0.33 -9.91 -18.13
N ASP A 157 -1.56 -9.50 -18.39
CA ASP A 157 -2.06 -9.28 -19.75
C ASP A 157 -1.32 -8.13 -20.45
N LEU A 158 -1.09 -7.01 -19.77
CA LEU A 158 -0.30 -5.89 -20.32
C LEU A 158 1.15 -6.28 -20.60
N LEU A 159 1.79 -7.02 -19.70
CA LEU A 159 3.16 -7.55 -19.92
C LEU A 159 3.21 -8.45 -21.15
N LYS A 160 2.26 -9.38 -21.28
CA LYS A 160 2.13 -10.25 -22.43
C LYS A 160 1.95 -9.47 -23.73
N GLN A 161 1.07 -8.47 -23.73
CA GLN A 161 0.85 -7.63 -24.91
C GLN A 161 2.12 -6.86 -25.31
N ILE A 162 2.89 -6.32 -24.35
CA ILE A 162 4.15 -5.61 -24.62
C ILE A 162 5.17 -6.55 -25.25
N LEU A 163 5.34 -7.77 -24.71
CA LEU A 163 6.30 -8.74 -25.23
C LEU A 163 5.93 -9.21 -26.63
N LEU A 164 4.65 -9.47 -26.90
CA LEU A 164 4.16 -9.80 -28.25
C LEU A 164 4.32 -8.65 -29.24
N ARG A 165 4.26 -7.40 -28.78
CA ARG A 165 4.58 -6.24 -29.62
C ARG A 165 6.06 -6.18 -29.98
N PHE A 166 6.96 -6.48 -29.03
CA PHE A 166 8.38 -6.58 -29.33
C PHE A 166 8.70 -7.68 -30.33
N GLU A 167 8.06 -8.84 -30.19
CA GLU A 167 8.13 -9.93 -31.18
C GLU A 167 7.71 -9.44 -32.56
N ALA A 168 6.52 -8.88 -32.68
CA ALA A 168 5.98 -8.41 -33.96
C ALA A 168 6.86 -7.35 -34.61
N PHE A 169 7.46 -6.46 -33.82
CA PHE A 169 8.40 -5.45 -34.32
C PHE A 169 9.66 -6.09 -34.91
N LEU A 170 10.26 -7.06 -34.21
CA LEU A 170 11.47 -7.74 -34.69
C LEU A 170 11.22 -8.58 -35.95
N LEU A 171 10.01 -9.08 -36.16
CA LEU A 171 9.64 -9.88 -37.35
C LEU A 171 9.24 -9.01 -38.53
N ASN A 172 8.45 -7.96 -38.31
CA ASN A 172 7.73 -7.28 -39.40
C ASN A 172 8.06 -5.76 -39.47
N GLY A 173 8.80 -5.22 -38.53
CA GLY A 173 9.02 -3.77 -38.46
C GLY A 173 7.79 -2.95 -38.05
N ASP A 174 6.71 -3.63 -37.63
CA ASP A 174 5.45 -3.00 -37.27
C ASP A 174 5.28 -2.92 -35.74
N GLY A 175 5.80 -1.86 -35.15
CA GLY A 175 5.83 -1.71 -33.70
C GLY A 175 5.61 -0.28 -33.20
N ARG A 176 4.77 0.50 -33.83
CA ARG A 176 4.43 1.85 -33.36
C ARG A 176 3.46 1.75 -32.19
N ASN A 177 3.88 2.24 -30.98
CA ASN A 177 3.11 2.52 -29.76
C ASN A 177 3.26 1.57 -28.57
N GLU A 178 4.37 0.88 -28.36
CA GLU A 178 4.68 0.20 -27.09
C GLU A 178 4.71 1.17 -25.90
N ALA A 179 5.09 2.44 -26.15
CA ALA A 179 5.12 3.48 -25.13
C ALA A 179 3.76 3.70 -24.44
N ALA A 180 2.66 3.52 -25.15
CA ALA A 180 1.31 3.63 -24.56
C ALA A 180 1.02 2.46 -23.62
N LEU A 181 1.33 1.21 -24.01
CA LEU A 181 1.15 0.03 -23.16
C LEU A 181 2.05 0.07 -21.93
N ILE A 182 3.32 0.47 -22.08
CA ILE A 182 4.27 0.62 -20.97
C ILE A 182 3.78 1.70 -19.99
N THR A 183 3.24 2.80 -20.49
CA THR A 183 2.66 3.87 -19.64
C THR A 183 1.38 3.41 -18.95
N GLN A 184 0.56 2.62 -19.62
CA GLN A 184 -0.63 2.01 -19.04
C GLN A 184 -0.25 1.02 -17.93
N LEU A 185 0.78 0.20 -18.17
CA LEU A 185 1.31 -0.72 -17.16
C LEU A 185 1.84 0.03 -15.94
N ASP A 186 2.60 1.13 -16.10
CA ASP A 186 3.04 1.97 -14.99
C ASP A 186 1.85 2.42 -14.13
N LYS A 187 0.81 2.95 -14.78
CA LYS A 187 -0.38 3.44 -14.07
C LYS A 187 -1.09 2.32 -13.31
N THR A 188 -1.26 1.15 -13.96
CA THR A 188 -1.88 -0.02 -13.32
C THR A 188 -1.08 -0.50 -12.12
N LEU A 189 0.25 -0.54 -12.23
CA LEU A 189 1.15 -0.92 -11.13
C LEU A 189 1.10 0.08 -9.97
N ASP A 190 1.08 1.38 -10.25
CA ASP A 190 0.95 2.41 -9.22
C ASP A 190 -0.40 2.30 -8.46
N GLU A 191 -1.47 1.99 -9.16
CA GLU A 191 -2.79 1.77 -8.56
C GLU A 191 -2.81 0.47 -7.75
N ALA A 192 -2.25 -0.62 -8.27
CA ALA A 192 -2.13 -1.90 -7.58
C ALA A 192 -1.33 -1.77 -6.28
N LEU A 193 -0.17 -1.12 -6.32
CA LEU A 193 0.67 -0.89 -5.14
C LEU A 193 -0.07 -0.12 -4.05
N LYS A 194 -0.85 0.92 -4.40
CA LYS A 194 -1.67 1.64 -3.42
C LYS A 194 -2.69 0.73 -2.72
N VAL A 195 -3.34 -0.16 -3.49
CA VAL A 195 -4.34 -1.10 -2.95
C VAL A 195 -3.65 -2.12 -2.04
N VAL A 196 -2.54 -2.69 -2.47
CA VAL A 196 -1.80 -3.71 -1.70
C VAL A 196 -1.22 -3.13 -0.41
N TYR A 197 -0.66 -1.91 -0.43
CA TYR A 197 -0.21 -1.24 0.78
C TYR A 197 -1.36 -0.96 1.76
N LEU A 198 -2.54 -0.59 1.26
CA LEU A 198 -3.73 -0.42 2.11
C LEU A 198 -4.18 -1.76 2.70
N ASP A 199 -4.20 -2.83 1.92
CA ASP A 199 -4.60 -4.16 2.39
C ASP A 199 -3.62 -4.68 3.45
N ARG A 200 -2.32 -4.55 3.23
CA ARG A 200 -1.28 -4.88 4.22
C ARG A 200 -1.49 -4.15 5.57
N HIS A 201 -1.92 -2.88 5.56
CA HIS A 201 -2.21 -2.12 6.77
C HIS A 201 -3.55 -2.54 7.44
N ASN A 202 -4.40 -3.29 6.74
CA ASN A 202 -5.62 -3.86 7.29
C ASN A 202 -5.41 -5.22 7.95
N GLN A 203 -4.31 -5.91 7.64
CA GLN A 203 -3.95 -7.18 8.27
C GLN A 203 -3.28 -6.92 9.64
N LEU A 204 -3.95 -7.37 10.73
CA LEU A 204 -3.47 -7.12 12.11
C LEU A 204 -2.41 -8.14 12.57
N PHE A 205 -2.51 -9.41 12.15
CA PHE A 205 -1.76 -10.52 12.74
C PHE A 205 -0.80 -11.25 11.79
N GLN A 206 -1.04 -11.23 10.49
CA GLN A 206 -0.16 -11.84 9.50
C GLN A 206 0.00 -10.88 8.33
N GLN A 207 1.15 -10.22 8.24
CA GLN A 207 1.48 -9.37 7.11
C GLN A 207 2.32 -10.21 6.16
N THR A 208 1.70 -10.81 5.15
CA THR A 208 2.45 -11.33 4.00
C THR A 208 2.92 -10.14 3.18
N ASN A 209 4.17 -10.19 2.77
CA ASN A 209 4.75 -9.17 1.92
C ASN A 209 4.70 -9.57 0.45
N TYR A 210 4.22 -10.79 0.15
CA TYR A 210 4.19 -11.36 -1.20
C TYR A 210 3.60 -10.40 -2.23
N GLN A 211 2.38 -9.90 -1.99
CA GLN A 211 1.68 -9.04 -2.94
C GLN A 211 2.43 -7.73 -3.20
N VAL A 212 3.02 -7.12 -2.15
CA VAL A 212 3.82 -5.90 -2.30
C VAL A 212 5.04 -6.18 -3.18
N HIS A 213 5.81 -7.21 -2.85
CA HIS A 213 7.05 -7.55 -3.57
C HIS A 213 6.76 -8.03 -4.99
N TYR A 214 5.60 -8.69 -5.21
CA TYR A 214 5.18 -9.05 -6.56
C TYR A 214 5.01 -7.82 -7.45
N PHE A 215 4.21 -6.83 -7.02
CA PHE A 215 4.00 -5.63 -7.83
C PHE A 215 5.25 -4.75 -7.92
N GLU A 216 6.11 -4.71 -6.89
CA GLU A 216 7.42 -4.05 -6.94
C GLU A 216 8.34 -4.71 -7.98
N MET A 217 8.40 -6.04 -8.02
CA MET A 217 9.13 -6.81 -9.03
C MET A 217 8.60 -6.50 -10.44
N ARG A 218 7.27 -6.49 -10.63
CA ARG A 218 6.65 -6.14 -11.91
C ARG A 218 6.94 -4.69 -12.33
N ALA A 219 6.99 -3.75 -11.38
CA ALA A 219 7.39 -2.37 -11.65
C ALA A 219 8.88 -2.27 -12.07
N ALA A 220 9.76 -3.07 -11.46
CA ALA A 220 11.15 -3.15 -11.89
C ALA A 220 11.26 -3.74 -13.30
N GLN A 221 10.48 -4.78 -13.63
CA GLN A 221 10.40 -5.34 -14.98
C GLN A 221 9.90 -4.30 -16.00
N ASN A 222 8.91 -3.47 -15.67
CA ASN A 222 8.41 -2.44 -16.58
C ASN A 222 9.46 -1.37 -16.91
N LYS A 223 10.37 -1.06 -15.98
CA LYS A 223 11.52 -0.18 -16.27
C LYS A 223 12.44 -0.77 -17.32
N ILE A 224 12.70 -2.09 -17.24
CA ILE A 224 13.52 -2.79 -18.24
C ILE A 224 12.80 -2.78 -19.60
N LEU A 225 11.49 -3.08 -19.64
CA LEU A 225 10.71 -3.02 -20.88
C LEU A 225 10.76 -1.63 -21.55
N ARG A 226 10.76 -0.56 -20.76
CA ARG A 226 10.91 0.80 -21.27
C ARG A 226 12.29 1.02 -21.93
N THR A 227 13.34 0.47 -21.35
CA THR A 227 14.69 0.49 -21.94
C THR A 227 14.74 -0.30 -23.23
N MET A 228 14.17 -1.52 -23.23
CA MET A 228 14.05 -2.37 -24.43
C MET A 228 13.29 -1.66 -25.54
N ALA A 229 12.16 -1.00 -25.25
CA ALA A 229 11.38 -0.25 -26.24
C ALA A 229 12.21 0.86 -26.91
N GLY A 230 13.09 1.53 -26.15
CA GLY A 230 14.01 2.52 -26.71
C GLY A 230 15.10 1.91 -27.62
N ASN A 231 15.53 0.69 -27.31
CA ASN A 231 16.58 0.00 -28.05
C ASN A 231 16.03 -0.71 -29.29
N ILE A 232 14.87 -1.36 -29.19
CA ILE A 232 14.28 -2.14 -30.29
C ILE A 232 14.02 -1.30 -31.54
N ASN A 233 13.64 -0.03 -31.34
CA ASN A 233 13.43 0.92 -32.45
C ASN A 233 14.71 1.29 -33.23
N LYS A 234 15.88 0.89 -32.74
CA LYS A 234 17.18 1.08 -33.39
C LYS A 234 17.63 -0.14 -34.17
N CYS A 235 16.93 -1.27 -34.04
CA CYS A 235 17.25 -2.49 -34.77
C CYS A 235 16.91 -2.34 -36.23
N LEU A 236 17.87 -2.61 -37.12
CA LEU A 236 17.63 -2.81 -38.55
C LEU A 236 17.03 -4.21 -38.73
N LEU A 237 15.94 -4.30 -39.49
CA LEU A 237 15.06 -5.47 -39.52
C LEU A 237 15.53 -6.66 -40.38
N GLU A 238 16.77 -6.65 -40.87
CA GLU A 238 17.30 -7.70 -41.73
C GLU A 238 18.31 -8.58 -40.96
N GLY A 239 17.84 -9.74 -40.48
CA GLY A 239 18.74 -10.72 -39.89
C GLY A 239 18.05 -11.94 -39.27
N ARG A 240 18.75 -13.08 -39.29
CA ARG A 240 18.32 -14.31 -38.64
C ARG A 240 18.26 -14.16 -37.10
N GLU A 241 19.06 -13.24 -36.55
CA GLU A 241 19.12 -12.92 -35.13
C GLU A 241 17.82 -12.29 -34.63
N ASN A 242 17.15 -11.48 -35.45
CA ASN A 242 15.85 -10.90 -35.11
C ASN A 242 14.80 -11.97 -34.93
N VAL A 243 14.78 -13.00 -35.80
CA VAL A 243 13.85 -14.14 -35.69
C VAL A 243 14.09 -14.95 -34.43
N ILE A 244 15.36 -15.13 -34.06
CA ILE A 244 15.72 -15.87 -32.85
C ILE A 244 15.28 -15.07 -31.60
N LEU A 245 15.57 -13.77 -31.54
CA LEU A 245 15.18 -12.93 -30.42
C LEU A 245 13.66 -12.76 -30.32
N SER A 246 12.97 -12.68 -31.47
CA SER A 246 11.50 -12.62 -31.50
C SER A 246 10.86 -13.85 -30.87
N SER A 247 11.39 -15.06 -31.17
CA SER A 247 10.90 -16.30 -30.57
C SER A 247 11.10 -16.35 -29.04
N LEU A 248 12.12 -15.67 -28.51
CA LEU A 248 12.30 -15.53 -27.07
C LEU A 248 11.26 -14.63 -26.43
N PHE A 249 10.89 -13.51 -27.08
CA PHE A 249 9.80 -12.65 -26.60
C PHE A 249 8.46 -13.38 -26.61
N GLU A 250 8.17 -14.14 -27.66
CA GLU A 250 6.95 -14.97 -27.73
C GLU A 250 6.90 -15.99 -26.60
N ARG A 251 7.98 -16.75 -26.41
CA ARG A 251 8.05 -17.76 -25.32
C ARG A 251 7.93 -17.09 -23.93
N ALA A 252 8.56 -15.95 -23.74
CA ALA A 252 8.40 -15.19 -22.51
C ALA A 252 6.96 -14.73 -22.30
N ALA A 253 6.27 -14.25 -23.34
CA ALA A 253 4.86 -13.87 -23.27
C ALA A 253 3.93 -15.04 -22.91
N GLN A 254 4.27 -16.26 -23.34
CA GLN A 254 3.49 -17.47 -23.04
C GLN A 254 3.78 -18.05 -21.66
N GLN A 255 5.01 -17.92 -21.15
CA GLN A 255 5.47 -18.55 -19.91
C GLN A 255 5.48 -17.62 -18.70
N LEU A 256 5.26 -16.32 -18.87
CA LEU A 256 5.25 -15.34 -17.79
C LEU A 256 3.89 -15.31 -17.06
N SER A 257 3.46 -16.45 -16.50
CA SER A 257 2.32 -16.50 -15.57
C SER A 257 2.79 -16.43 -14.12
N ARG A 258 1.89 -16.09 -13.19
CA ARG A 258 2.17 -16.03 -11.74
C ARG A 258 2.77 -17.35 -11.23
N GLU A 259 2.29 -18.46 -11.71
CA GLU A 259 2.65 -19.82 -11.26
C GLU A 259 3.98 -20.34 -11.81
N ASN A 260 4.49 -19.76 -12.92
CA ASN A 260 5.71 -20.22 -13.57
C ASN A 260 6.93 -19.47 -13.06
N SER A 261 7.97 -20.19 -12.63
CA SER A 261 9.23 -19.59 -12.16
C SER A 261 10.07 -18.93 -13.26
N ALA A 262 9.77 -19.19 -14.53
CA ALA A 262 10.52 -18.73 -15.71
C ALA A 262 12.00 -19.21 -15.80
N LYS A 263 12.40 -20.20 -15.01
CA LYS A 263 13.79 -20.73 -15.01
C LYS A 263 14.22 -21.29 -16.37
N GLU A 264 13.31 -21.92 -17.11
CA GLU A 264 13.60 -22.46 -18.43
C GLU A 264 14.00 -21.37 -19.43
N LEU A 265 13.42 -20.18 -19.30
CA LEU A 265 13.76 -19.05 -20.17
C LEU A 265 15.21 -18.57 -19.98
N LEU A 266 15.80 -18.73 -18.78
CA LEU A 266 17.21 -18.41 -18.57
C LEU A 266 18.13 -19.39 -19.31
N LEU A 267 17.77 -20.67 -19.37
CA LEU A 267 18.52 -21.66 -20.14
C LEU A 267 18.49 -21.34 -21.65
N ASP A 268 17.33 -20.92 -22.14
CA ASP A 268 17.19 -20.47 -23.53
C ASP A 268 18.10 -19.27 -23.84
N ILE A 269 18.17 -18.30 -22.93
CA ILE A 269 19.01 -17.12 -23.07
C ILE A 269 20.49 -17.51 -23.08
N GLU A 270 20.93 -18.42 -22.21
CA GLU A 270 22.30 -18.94 -22.23
C GLU A 270 22.66 -19.58 -23.58
N LEU A 271 21.74 -20.36 -24.16
CA LEU A 271 21.90 -20.96 -25.48
C LEU A 271 21.99 -19.88 -26.57
N PHE A 272 21.19 -18.81 -26.49
CA PHE A 272 21.29 -17.67 -27.39
C PHE A 272 22.63 -16.95 -27.29
N HIS A 273 23.11 -16.71 -26.07
CA HIS A 273 24.42 -16.11 -25.87
C HIS A 273 25.54 -16.95 -26.50
N ALA A 274 25.49 -18.28 -26.36
CA ALA A 274 26.43 -19.18 -27.00
C ALA A 274 26.36 -19.07 -28.53
N THR A 275 25.15 -19.10 -29.08
CA THR A 275 24.91 -18.96 -30.53
C THR A 275 25.44 -17.65 -31.09
N PHE A 276 25.26 -16.52 -30.35
CA PHE A 276 25.78 -15.22 -30.77
C PHE A 276 27.33 -15.18 -30.78
N ARG A 277 27.98 -15.85 -29.82
CA ARG A 277 29.45 -15.89 -29.71
C ARG A 277 30.13 -16.71 -30.79
N GLU A 278 29.45 -17.73 -31.33
CA GLU A 278 29.99 -18.61 -32.39
C GLU A 278 29.91 -17.97 -33.79
N ARG A 279 29.23 -16.82 -33.91
CA ARG A 279 29.07 -16.13 -35.20
C ARG A 279 30.35 -15.46 -35.69
N PRO A 280 30.56 -15.39 -37.02
CA PRO A 280 31.63 -14.59 -37.58
C PRO A 280 31.53 -13.12 -37.18
N LEU A 281 32.65 -12.44 -37.11
CA LEU A 281 32.66 -10.98 -36.81
C LEU A 281 31.87 -10.20 -37.87
N PRO A 282 31.19 -9.11 -37.49
CA PRO A 282 30.46 -8.27 -38.41
C PRO A 282 31.40 -7.64 -39.44
N GLN A 283 30.96 -7.62 -40.69
CA GLN A 283 31.78 -7.11 -41.80
C GLN A 283 31.51 -5.64 -42.10
N THR A 284 30.36 -5.13 -41.71
CA THR A 284 29.98 -3.74 -41.90
C THR A 284 29.70 -3.04 -40.58
N ARG A 285 29.78 -1.70 -40.54
CA ARG A 285 29.41 -0.91 -39.37
C ARG A 285 27.93 -1.09 -39.02
N GLU A 286 27.07 -1.14 -40.00
CA GLU A 286 25.64 -1.33 -39.85
C GLU A 286 25.31 -2.68 -39.23
N GLU A 287 25.96 -3.75 -39.68
CA GLU A 287 25.85 -5.09 -39.09
C GLU A 287 26.34 -5.09 -37.62
N PHE A 288 27.44 -4.39 -37.33
CA PHE A 288 27.94 -4.26 -35.96
C PHE A 288 26.95 -3.54 -35.07
N GLU A 289 26.39 -2.41 -35.49
CA GLU A 289 25.44 -1.62 -34.70
C GLU A 289 24.14 -2.41 -34.43
N THR A 290 23.64 -3.14 -35.42
CA THR A 290 22.46 -4.01 -35.28
C THR A 290 22.73 -5.14 -34.31
N ARG A 291 23.86 -5.86 -34.45
CA ARG A 291 24.22 -6.96 -33.55
C ARG A 291 24.45 -6.47 -32.12
N ALA A 292 25.08 -5.32 -31.94
CA ALA A 292 25.26 -4.72 -30.61
C ALA A 292 23.92 -4.40 -29.92
N THR A 293 22.96 -3.87 -30.68
CA THR A 293 21.61 -3.58 -30.19
C THR A 293 20.85 -4.87 -29.83
N LEU A 294 20.91 -5.90 -30.67
CA LEU A 294 20.27 -7.19 -30.37
C LEU A 294 20.91 -7.89 -29.16
N PHE A 295 22.23 -7.79 -29.01
CA PHE A 295 22.94 -8.32 -27.83
C PHE A 295 22.51 -7.57 -26.56
N GLN A 296 22.33 -6.26 -26.63
CA GLN A 296 21.80 -5.47 -25.50
C GLN A 296 20.36 -5.87 -25.16
N LEU A 297 19.49 -6.07 -26.16
CA LEU A 297 18.13 -6.53 -25.91
C LEU A 297 18.08 -7.92 -25.28
N LEU A 298 18.98 -8.83 -25.68
CA LEU A 298 19.11 -10.14 -25.05
C LEU A 298 19.54 -10.03 -23.57
N HIS A 299 20.46 -9.14 -23.29
CA HIS A 299 20.91 -8.88 -21.91
C HIS A 299 19.80 -8.23 -21.05
N ASP A 300 19.06 -7.26 -21.61
CA ASP A 300 17.91 -6.65 -20.96
C ASP A 300 16.81 -7.71 -20.70
N MET A 301 16.60 -8.68 -21.63
CA MET A 301 15.66 -9.76 -21.44
C MET A 301 16.11 -10.72 -20.34
N GLU A 302 17.41 -11.03 -20.25
CA GLU A 302 17.95 -11.81 -19.15
C GLU A 302 17.67 -11.14 -17.81
N ALA A 303 17.96 -9.85 -17.69
CA ALA A 303 17.70 -9.09 -16.47
C ALA A 303 16.20 -9.05 -16.12
N PHE A 304 15.33 -8.91 -17.12
CA PHE A 304 13.88 -8.94 -16.96
C PHE A 304 13.39 -10.28 -16.40
N ILE A 305 13.88 -11.41 -16.93
CA ILE A 305 13.48 -12.76 -16.48
C ILE A 305 14.09 -13.07 -15.12
N ARG A 306 15.35 -12.68 -14.87
CA ARG A 306 16.06 -12.91 -13.60
C ARG A 306 15.31 -12.28 -12.42
N LEU A 307 14.76 -11.07 -12.56
CA LEU A 307 13.92 -10.45 -11.53
C LEU A 307 12.76 -11.36 -11.09
N LYS A 308 12.13 -12.07 -12.02
CA LYS A 308 11.05 -13.00 -11.69
C LYS A 308 11.55 -14.29 -11.04
N VAL A 309 12.66 -14.85 -11.53
CA VAL A 309 13.25 -16.05 -10.96
C VAL A 309 13.67 -15.79 -9.51
N ASP A 310 14.38 -14.69 -9.26
CA ASP A 310 14.83 -14.28 -7.93
C ASP A 310 13.64 -14.07 -6.97
N PHE A 311 12.58 -13.40 -7.46
CA PHE A 311 11.34 -13.23 -6.70
C PHE A 311 10.71 -14.58 -6.34
N TYR A 312 10.60 -15.50 -7.29
CA TYR A 312 9.97 -16.79 -7.08
C TYR A 312 10.78 -17.68 -6.11
N GLU A 313 12.13 -17.59 -6.14
CA GLU A 313 12.97 -18.33 -5.20
C GLU A 313 12.84 -17.85 -3.75
N VAL A 314 12.60 -16.55 -3.56
CA VAL A 314 12.47 -15.94 -2.21
C VAL A 314 11.07 -16.12 -1.64
N TYR A 315 10.01 -16.00 -2.48
CA TYR A 315 8.62 -15.85 -2.00
C TYR A 315 7.70 -17.02 -2.37
N LYS A 316 8.22 -18.14 -2.91
CA LYS A 316 7.40 -19.30 -3.28
C LYS A 316 6.58 -19.85 -2.12
N ASP A 317 7.20 -19.99 -0.95
CA ASP A 317 6.57 -20.56 0.24
C ASP A 317 5.47 -19.63 0.83
N GLU A 318 5.59 -18.31 0.65
CA GLU A 318 4.58 -17.34 1.07
C GLU A 318 3.31 -17.40 0.19
N ASP A 319 3.44 -17.68 -1.10
CA ASP A 319 2.30 -17.80 -2.04
C ASP A 319 1.46 -19.05 -1.74
N GLU A 320 2.09 -20.18 -1.41
CA GLU A 320 1.40 -21.42 -1.01
C GLU A 320 0.61 -21.26 0.30
N ASP A 321 1.09 -20.42 1.22
CA ASP A 321 0.41 -20.11 2.47
C ASP A 321 -0.79 -19.15 2.28
N GLU A 322 -0.75 -18.23 1.32
CA GLU A 322 -1.89 -17.38 0.96
C GLU A 322 -3.00 -18.18 0.27
N GLY A 323 -2.64 -19.05 -0.68
CA GLY A 323 -3.59 -19.89 -1.42
C GLY A 323 -4.36 -20.90 -0.53
N ARG A 324 -3.76 -21.36 0.56
CA ARG A 324 -4.43 -22.26 1.53
C ARG A 324 -5.45 -21.56 2.45
N LYS A 325 -5.42 -20.23 2.55
CA LYS A 325 -6.32 -19.44 3.42
C LYS A 325 -7.54 -18.89 2.70
N GLY A 326 -7.54 -18.90 1.36
CA GLY A 326 -8.65 -18.46 0.50
C GLY A 326 -9.69 -19.55 0.19
N ASN A 327 -9.45 -20.79 0.59
CA ASN A 327 -10.36 -21.92 0.53
C ASN A 327 -10.85 -22.25 1.95
#